data_e9e167420e823d51021a368de4e2f8c2
#
_entry.id   e9e167420e823d51021a368de4e2f8c2
#
_cell.length_a   1.000
_cell.length_b   1.000
_cell.length_c   1.000
_cell.angle_alpha   90.00
_cell.angle_beta   90.00
_cell.angle_gamma   90.00
#
_symmetry.space_group_name_H-M   'P 1'
#
loop_
_entity.id
_entity.type
_entity.pdbx_description
1 polymer ?
#
loop_
_entity_poly.entity_id
_entity_poly.type
_entity_poly.pdbx_seq_one_letter_code
_entity_poly.pdbx_strand_id
1 'polypeptide(L)'
;MKASHRIVFGLLIFLAAGIGAARLVSRESLAAPAQKSSVAPATQSMIDHGRYLVENVAMCEECHTPRDANNNLDESRRLQGAPIWILPVHANPNWGMNAPPLAGFGGYTDEQGEAVLEKGVGPNGLAVREPMHIYHMNHADAQAIIAYLRSLSGTYPH
;
A
#
# COMPACT_ATOMS: atom_id res chain seq x y z
N MET A 1 -3.57 -9.27 -78.62
CA MET A 1 -4.53 -10.25 -79.18
C MET A 1 -5.56 -10.52 -78.18
N LYS A 2 -6.79 -9.97 -78.36
CA LYS A 2 -8.08 -10.66 -78.49
C LYS A 2 -8.45 -11.46 -77.21
N ALA A 3 -9.59 -11.38 -76.58
CA ALA A 3 -10.89 -10.71 -76.85
C ALA A 3 -11.70 -10.89 -75.55
N SER A 4 -12.39 -9.86 -75.13
CA SER A 4 -13.83 -9.78 -74.88
C SER A 4 -14.63 -11.05 -74.80
N HIS A 5 -15.41 -11.17 -73.72
CA HIS A 5 -16.82 -11.55 -73.82
C HIS A 5 -17.64 -11.02 -72.60
N ARG A 6 -18.58 -10.15 -72.97
CA ARG A 6 -19.76 -9.66 -72.21
C ARG A 6 -20.82 -10.74 -72.19
N ILE A 7 -21.59 -10.86 -71.11
CA ILE A 7 -23.04 -11.23 -71.10
C ILE A 7 -23.52 -10.82 -69.68
N VAL A 8 -24.24 -9.90 -69.49
CA VAL A 8 -25.58 -9.33 -69.45
C VAL A 8 -26.66 -10.35 -69.09
N PHE A 9 -27.50 -9.87 -68.22
CA PHE A 9 -28.88 -10.26 -67.81
C PHE A 9 -29.07 -11.01 -66.50
N GLY A 10 -29.90 -10.35 -65.71
CA GLY A 10 -30.83 -10.99 -64.80
C GLY A 10 -31.29 -10.12 -63.62
N LEU A 11 -32.12 -9.13 -63.96
CA LEU A 11 -32.92 -8.34 -63.00
C LEU A 11 -33.99 -9.22 -62.40
N LEU A 12 -34.00 -9.37 -61.06
CA LEU A 12 -35.20 -9.80 -60.34
C LEU A 12 -35.32 -9.05 -59.00
N ILE A 13 -36.26 -8.14 -59.03
CA ILE A 13 -36.75 -7.37 -57.88
C ILE A 13 -37.60 -8.33 -57.03
N PHE A 14 -37.19 -8.48 -55.74
CA PHE A 14 -38.11 -8.93 -54.68
C PHE A 14 -38.12 -7.89 -53.57
N LEU A 15 -39.23 -7.13 -53.58
CA LEU A 15 -39.65 -6.32 -52.47
C LEU A 15 -40.17 -7.29 -51.39
N ALA A 16 -39.49 -7.37 -50.23
CA ALA A 16 -40.07 -7.90 -49.02
C ALA A 16 -39.81 -6.89 -47.90
N ALA A 17 -40.90 -6.23 -47.53
CA ALA A 17 -40.95 -5.40 -46.35
C ALA A 17 -40.79 -6.28 -45.09
N GLY A 18 -39.64 -6.20 -44.47
CA GLY A 18 -39.35 -6.80 -43.16
C GLY A 18 -39.13 -5.70 -42.13
N ILE A 19 -40.12 -5.46 -41.31
CA ILE A 19 -40.05 -4.60 -40.13
C ILE A 19 -39.10 -5.28 -39.16
N GLY A 20 -37.84 -4.91 -39.24
CA GLY A 20 -36.79 -5.31 -38.27
C GLY A 20 -36.78 -4.35 -37.09
N ALA A 21 -37.40 -4.73 -35.99
CA ALA A 21 -37.29 -4.02 -34.72
C ALA A 21 -35.83 -3.98 -34.33
N ALA A 22 -35.21 -2.80 -34.42
CA ALA A 22 -33.90 -2.53 -33.84
C ALA A 22 -34.01 -2.65 -32.32
N ARG A 23 -33.63 -3.79 -31.77
CA ARG A 23 -33.39 -3.90 -30.34
C ARG A 23 -32.16 -3.06 -30.01
N LEU A 24 -32.43 -1.87 -29.49
CA LEU A 24 -31.45 -1.11 -28.72
C LEU A 24 -31.08 -1.98 -27.51
N VAL A 25 -29.97 -2.70 -27.64
CA VAL A 25 -29.31 -3.31 -26.48
C VAL A 25 -28.69 -2.15 -25.70
N SER A 26 -29.44 -1.63 -24.75
CA SER A 26 -28.90 -0.77 -23.72
C SER A 26 -27.82 -1.58 -23.01
N ARG A 27 -26.55 -1.26 -23.27
CA ARG A 27 -25.44 -1.65 -22.43
C ARG A 27 -25.64 -0.92 -21.10
N GLU A 28 -26.40 -1.51 -20.22
CA GLU A 28 -26.29 -1.18 -18.81
C GLU A 28 -24.86 -1.54 -18.40
N SER A 29 -24.06 -0.49 -18.30
CA SER A 29 -22.77 -0.53 -17.66
C SER A 29 -23.05 -0.92 -16.20
N LEU A 30 -22.96 -2.20 -15.89
CA LEU A 30 -22.89 -2.68 -14.52
C LEU A 30 -21.57 -2.13 -13.95
N ALA A 31 -21.61 -0.87 -13.50
CA ALA A 31 -20.63 -0.36 -12.59
C ALA A 31 -20.70 -1.27 -11.35
N ALA A 32 -19.74 -2.17 -11.22
CA ALA A 32 -19.57 -2.93 -10.01
C ALA A 32 -19.54 -1.93 -8.84
N PRO A 33 -20.34 -2.13 -7.78
CA PRO A 33 -20.26 -1.25 -6.63
C PRO A 33 -18.82 -1.27 -6.13
N ALA A 34 -18.21 -0.09 -6.02
CA ALA A 34 -16.92 0.05 -5.39
C ALA A 34 -17.06 -0.56 -3.99
N GLN A 35 -16.52 -1.75 -3.82
CA GLN A 35 -16.41 -2.38 -2.51
C GLN A 35 -15.53 -1.44 -1.69
N LYS A 36 -16.15 -0.66 -0.81
CA LYS A 36 -15.45 -0.09 0.32
C LYS A 36 -14.80 -1.27 1.02
N SER A 37 -13.48 -1.40 0.93
CA SER A 37 -12.73 -2.35 1.73
C SER A 37 -13.04 -2.03 3.17
N SER A 38 -14.00 -2.72 3.76
CA SER A 38 -14.20 -2.75 5.19
C SER A 38 -13.06 -3.62 5.73
N VAL A 39 -11.94 -2.97 6.04
CA VAL A 39 -10.89 -3.64 6.82
C VAL A 39 -11.56 -4.16 8.08
N ALA A 40 -11.60 -5.47 8.24
CA ALA A 40 -12.13 -6.09 9.45
C ALA A 40 -11.33 -5.54 10.65
N PRO A 41 -11.96 -5.28 11.81
CA PRO A 41 -11.24 -4.82 12.98
C PRO A 41 -10.12 -5.80 13.30
N ALA A 42 -8.92 -5.26 13.61
CA ALA A 42 -7.79 -6.08 13.98
C ALA A 42 -8.12 -6.96 15.19
N THR A 43 -7.83 -8.24 15.10
CA THR A 43 -8.03 -9.17 16.19
C THR A 43 -6.93 -8.98 17.24
N GLN A 44 -7.20 -9.36 18.52
CA GLN A 44 -6.20 -9.27 19.58
C GLN A 44 -4.96 -10.11 19.23
N SER A 45 -5.12 -11.29 18.63
CA SER A 45 -3.99 -12.13 18.23
C SER A 45 -3.13 -11.48 17.14
N MET A 46 -3.73 -10.72 16.23
CA MET A 46 -3.02 -9.96 15.21
C MET A 46 -2.20 -8.83 15.85
N ILE A 47 -2.78 -8.11 16.80
CA ILE A 47 -2.09 -7.05 17.55
C ILE A 47 -0.93 -7.64 18.36
N ASP A 48 -1.12 -8.78 19.02
CA ASP A 48 -0.07 -9.46 19.80
C ASP A 48 1.08 -9.95 18.92
N HIS A 49 0.76 -10.47 17.73
CA HIS A 49 1.76 -10.84 16.75
C HIS A 49 2.54 -9.62 16.25
N GLY A 50 1.83 -8.53 15.93
CA GLY A 50 2.44 -7.26 15.52
C GLY A 50 3.37 -6.70 16.58
N ARG A 51 2.97 -6.76 17.86
CA ARG A 51 3.81 -6.37 18.98
C ARG A 51 5.11 -7.18 19.00
N TYR A 52 5.01 -8.51 18.92
CA TYR A 52 6.19 -9.37 18.88
C TYR A 52 7.14 -9.00 17.74
N LEU A 53 6.59 -8.73 16.55
CA LEU A 53 7.40 -8.33 15.38
C LEU A 53 8.09 -6.98 15.60
N VAL A 54 7.39 -5.98 16.13
CA VAL A 54 7.93 -4.64 16.38
C VAL A 54 9.02 -4.63 17.44
N GLU A 55 8.79 -5.34 18.56
CA GLU A 55 9.63 -5.29 19.74
C GLU A 55 10.82 -6.26 19.68
N ASN A 56 10.65 -7.43 19.06
CA ASN A 56 11.61 -8.52 19.17
C ASN A 56 12.23 -8.97 17.85
N VAL A 57 11.61 -8.70 16.72
CA VAL A 57 12.11 -9.16 15.41
C VAL A 57 12.68 -8.01 14.60
N ALA A 58 11.85 -7.01 14.31
CA ALA A 58 12.26 -5.84 13.53
C ALA A 58 12.90 -4.75 14.38
N MET A 59 12.76 -4.81 15.71
CA MET A 59 13.34 -3.89 16.70
C MET A 59 13.13 -2.42 16.32
N CYS A 60 11.92 -2.06 15.93
CA CYS A 60 11.58 -0.73 15.42
C CYS A 60 11.90 0.37 16.45
N GLU A 61 11.78 0.02 17.74
CA GLU A 61 12.00 0.94 18.86
C GLU A 61 13.43 1.47 18.92
N GLU A 62 14.43 0.72 18.50
CA GLU A 62 15.82 1.11 18.53
C GLU A 62 16.08 2.42 17.75
N CYS A 63 15.34 2.64 16.67
CA CYS A 63 15.47 3.83 15.85
C CYS A 63 14.29 4.80 16.02
N HIS A 64 13.09 4.31 16.38
CA HIS A 64 11.88 5.12 16.42
C HIS A 64 11.48 5.60 17.81
N THR A 65 12.26 5.27 18.85
CA THR A 65 12.09 5.77 20.23
C THR A 65 13.25 6.68 20.59
N PRO A 66 13.01 7.86 21.16
CA PRO A 66 14.09 8.72 21.65
C PRO A 66 14.89 8.03 22.76
N ARG A 67 16.11 8.47 22.97
CA ARG A 67 16.95 8.01 24.09
C ARG A 67 17.00 9.07 25.19
N ASP A 68 17.10 8.60 26.42
CA ASP A 68 17.30 9.42 27.60
C ASP A 68 18.79 9.88 27.75
N ALA A 69 19.07 10.63 28.79
CA ALA A 69 20.43 11.13 29.06
C ALA A 69 21.47 9.99 29.35
N ASN A 70 21.01 8.80 29.68
CA ASN A 70 21.84 7.62 29.93
C ASN A 70 21.95 6.71 28.71
N ASN A 71 21.41 7.16 27.56
CA ASN A 71 21.36 6.43 26.30
C ASN A 71 20.46 5.18 26.31
N ASN A 72 19.54 5.06 27.27
CA ASN A 72 18.47 4.06 27.24
C ASN A 72 17.30 4.55 26.41
N LEU A 73 16.46 3.62 25.89
CA LEU A 73 15.21 3.99 25.26
C LEU A 73 14.31 4.73 26.26
N ASP A 74 13.73 5.84 25.87
CA ASP A 74 12.79 6.59 26.69
C ASP A 74 11.39 5.98 26.55
N GLU A 75 11.04 5.11 27.49
CA GLU A 75 9.75 4.40 27.49
C GLU A 75 8.54 5.35 27.53
N SER A 76 8.71 6.56 28.05
CA SER A 76 7.63 7.56 28.05
C SER A 76 7.34 8.14 26.67
N ARG A 77 8.27 7.99 25.72
CA ARG A 77 8.19 8.45 24.34
C ARG A 77 8.37 7.33 23.33
N ARG A 78 7.99 6.15 23.72
CA ARG A 78 8.13 4.94 22.91
C ARG A 78 7.48 5.10 21.53
N LEU A 79 8.24 4.80 20.47
CA LEU A 79 7.82 4.89 19.07
C LEU A 79 7.32 6.29 18.62
N GLN A 80 7.72 7.35 19.32
CA GLN A 80 7.33 8.73 18.96
C GLN A 80 8.32 9.43 18.02
N GLY A 81 9.19 8.68 17.37
CA GLY A 81 10.20 9.22 16.48
C GLY A 81 11.43 9.73 17.24
N ALA A 82 12.58 9.65 16.60
CA ALA A 82 13.84 10.03 17.22
C ALA A 82 14.90 10.51 16.21
N PRO A 83 15.87 11.29 16.62
CA PRO A 83 17.10 11.44 15.87
C PRO A 83 17.80 10.09 15.72
N ILE A 84 18.35 9.80 14.54
CA ILE A 84 19.14 8.59 14.31
C ILE A 84 20.50 8.75 15.01
N TRP A 85 20.82 7.80 15.87
CA TRP A 85 22.01 7.83 16.73
C TRP A 85 23.26 7.16 16.12
N ILE A 86 23.11 6.53 14.95
CA ILE A 86 24.20 5.90 14.20
C ILE A 86 24.51 6.72 12.94
N LEU A 87 25.77 6.64 12.52
CA LEU A 87 26.26 7.32 11.33
C LEU A 87 26.73 6.30 10.28
N PRO A 88 26.64 6.62 9.00
CA PRO A 88 27.16 5.76 7.96
C PRO A 88 28.70 5.74 8.00
N VAL A 89 29.31 4.60 7.67
CA VAL A 89 30.77 4.44 7.62
C VAL A 89 31.38 5.32 6.51
N HIS A 90 30.64 5.52 5.43
CA HIS A 90 31.01 6.40 4.32
C HIS A 90 29.92 7.44 4.09
N ALA A 91 30.28 8.59 3.54
CA ALA A 91 29.33 9.65 3.25
C ALA A 91 28.17 9.12 2.38
N ASN A 92 26.95 9.24 2.90
CA ASN A 92 25.72 8.85 2.21
C ASN A 92 24.72 10.03 2.25
N PRO A 93 24.51 10.74 1.14
CA PRO A 93 23.59 11.88 1.08
C PRO A 93 22.12 11.46 1.31
N ASN A 94 21.81 10.18 1.16
CA ASN A 94 20.47 9.64 1.39
C ASN A 94 20.28 9.09 2.81
N TRP A 95 21.26 9.27 3.72
CA TRP A 95 21.10 8.82 5.11
C TRP A 95 20.00 9.59 5.82
N GLY A 96 19.07 8.87 6.46
CA GLY A 96 18.02 9.45 7.28
C GLY A 96 18.60 9.97 8.60
N MET A 97 18.35 11.22 8.93
CA MET A 97 18.81 11.80 10.20
C MET A 97 17.77 11.69 11.31
N ASN A 98 16.52 11.42 10.97
CA ASN A 98 15.42 11.27 11.92
C ASN A 98 14.54 10.11 11.48
N ALA A 99 14.13 9.29 12.45
CA ALA A 99 13.06 8.30 12.31
C ALA A 99 11.71 8.95 12.64
N PRO A 100 10.68 8.76 11.82
CA PRO A 100 9.35 9.33 12.10
C PRO A 100 8.66 8.62 13.26
N PRO A 101 7.61 9.26 13.88
CA PRO A 101 6.77 8.60 14.86
C PRO A 101 5.98 7.46 14.23
N LEU A 102 5.87 6.34 14.94
CA LEU A 102 5.11 5.15 14.55
C LEU A 102 3.90 4.91 15.46
N ALA A 103 3.92 5.38 16.71
CA ALA A 103 2.80 5.23 17.65
C ALA A 103 1.55 5.87 17.07
N GLY A 104 0.44 5.12 17.07
CA GLY A 104 -0.82 5.53 16.45
C GLY A 104 -0.84 5.49 14.93
N PHE A 105 0.30 5.29 14.29
CA PHE A 105 0.48 5.23 12.84
C PHE A 105 -0.15 6.42 12.11
N GLY A 106 -0.11 7.60 12.76
CA GLY A 106 -0.64 8.84 12.22
C GLY A 106 0.14 9.34 11.01
N GLY A 107 -0.58 9.84 10.01
CA GLY A 107 0.06 10.36 8.79
C GLY A 107 0.32 9.32 7.71
N TYR A 108 0.01 8.04 7.95
CA TYR A 108 0.14 6.96 6.97
C TYR A 108 -1.19 6.21 6.78
N THR A 109 -1.46 5.76 5.55
CA THR A 109 -2.48 4.75 5.29
C THR A 109 -1.91 3.35 5.54
N ASP A 110 -2.77 2.35 5.67
CA ASP A 110 -2.33 0.96 5.85
C ASP A 110 -1.54 0.48 4.64
N GLU A 111 -1.99 0.81 3.43
CA GLU A 111 -1.32 0.46 2.17
C GLU A 111 0.08 1.10 2.06
N GLN A 112 0.25 2.32 2.58
CA GLN A 112 1.57 2.96 2.64
C GLN A 112 2.49 2.25 3.61
N GLY A 113 1.98 1.83 4.77
CA GLY A 113 2.74 1.03 5.71
C GLY A 113 3.13 -0.33 5.15
N GLU A 114 2.21 -1.03 4.51
CA GLU A 114 2.46 -2.29 3.81
C GLU A 114 3.56 -2.11 2.75
N ALA A 115 3.48 -1.06 1.92
CA ALA A 115 4.51 -0.79 0.91
C ALA A 115 5.90 -0.55 1.51
N VAL A 116 5.98 0.12 2.66
CA VAL A 116 7.24 0.31 3.40
C VAL A 116 7.80 -1.04 3.88
N LEU A 117 6.98 -1.87 4.52
CA LEU A 117 7.42 -3.11 5.15
C LEU A 117 7.68 -4.24 4.15
N GLU A 118 6.87 -4.33 3.09
CA GLU A 118 7.00 -5.36 2.07
C GLU A 118 8.03 -5.03 0.99
N LYS A 119 8.11 -3.76 0.58
CA LYS A 119 8.84 -3.34 -0.62
C LYS A 119 9.91 -2.27 -0.36
N GLY A 120 9.93 -1.71 0.84
CA GLY A 120 10.82 -0.60 1.14
C GLY A 120 10.48 0.70 0.40
N VAL A 121 9.20 0.90 0.05
CA VAL A 121 8.73 2.08 -0.68
C VAL A 121 7.98 3.01 0.27
N GLY A 122 8.49 4.21 0.44
CA GLY A 122 7.88 5.24 1.30
C GLY A 122 6.64 5.88 0.66
N PRO A 123 5.88 6.69 1.44
CA PRO A 123 4.65 7.34 0.98
C PRO A 123 4.82 8.26 -0.24
N ASN A 124 6.02 8.74 -0.47
CA ASN A 124 6.38 9.57 -1.63
C ASN A 124 6.74 8.74 -2.89
N GLY A 125 6.59 7.42 -2.85
CA GLY A 125 6.93 6.50 -3.93
C GLY A 125 8.43 6.23 -4.11
N LEU A 126 9.28 6.78 -3.24
CA LEU A 126 10.73 6.54 -3.26
C LEU A 126 11.10 5.45 -2.26
N ALA A 127 12.29 4.86 -2.45
CA ALA A 127 12.83 3.93 -1.47
C ALA A 127 12.97 4.58 -0.10
N VAL A 128 12.72 3.80 0.96
CA VAL A 128 13.03 4.24 2.34
C VAL A 128 14.51 4.58 2.45
N ARG A 129 14.82 5.54 3.33
CA ARG A 129 16.21 6.00 3.52
C ARG A 129 16.90 5.15 4.55
N GLU A 130 18.14 4.76 4.25
CA GLU A 130 19.00 4.17 5.29
C GLU A 130 19.10 5.11 6.51
N PRO A 131 19.19 4.56 7.73
CA PRO A 131 19.41 3.16 8.09
C PRO A 131 18.14 2.30 8.17
N MET A 132 16.97 2.80 7.74
CA MET A 132 15.76 1.99 7.70
C MET A 132 15.97 0.77 6.78
N HIS A 133 15.72 -0.43 7.31
CA HIS A 133 15.83 -1.66 6.55
C HIS A 133 14.69 -1.84 5.55
N ILE A 134 14.98 -2.49 4.44
CA ILE A 134 13.97 -3.07 3.57
C ILE A 134 13.71 -4.49 4.07
N TYR A 135 12.60 -4.69 4.77
CA TYR A 135 12.32 -5.93 5.48
C TYR A 135 11.87 -7.08 4.58
N HIS A 136 11.24 -6.78 3.43
CA HIS A 136 10.61 -7.78 2.56
C HIS A 136 9.63 -8.69 3.31
N MET A 137 8.87 -8.12 4.23
CA MET A 137 7.88 -8.86 5.01
C MET A 137 6.78 -9.42 4.13
N ASN A 138 6.19 -10.53 4.53
CA ASN A 138 4.94 -10.98 3.95
C ASN A 138 3.79 -10.06 4.37
N HIS A 139 2.68 -10.10 3.62
CA HIS A 139 1.54 -9.23 3.83
C HIS A 139 0.91 -9.38 5.23
N ALA A 140 0.81 -10.60 5.76
CA ALA A 140 0.22 -10.85 7.08
C ALA A 140 1.05 -10.23 8.21
N ASP A 141 2.38 -10.29 8.14
CA ASP A 141 3.27 -9.67 9.11
C ASP A 141 3.21 -8.15 9.02
N ALA A 142 3.20 -7.59 7.80
CA ALA A 142 3.04 -6.14 7.61
C ALA A 142 1.73 -5.63 8.21
N GLN A 143 0.62 -6.31 7.96
CA GLN A 143 -0.69 -5.97 8.55
C GLN A 143 -0.70 -6.10 10.06
N ALA A 144 -0.06 -7.12 10.63
CA ALA A 144 0.02 -7.29 12.07
C ALA A 144 0.79 -6.14 12.74
N ILE A 145 1.91 -5.72 12.15
CA ILE A 145 2.68 -4.55 12.61
C ILE A 145 1.82 -3.30 12.60
N ILE A 146 1.13 -3.02 11.49
CA ILE A 146 0.27 -1.84 11.35
C ILE A 146 -0.85 -1.88 12.39
N ALA A 147 -1.49 -3.03 12.59
CA ALA A 147 -2.53 -3.20 13.59
C ALA A 147 -2.02 -2.90 15.00
N TYR A 148 -0.83 -3.36 15.36
CA TYR A 148 -0.21 -3.06 16.63
C TYR A 148 0.11 -1.56 16.76
N LEU A 149 0.76 -0.95 15.78
CA LEU A 149 1.10 0.47 15.82
C LEU A 149 -0.13 1.36 15.96
N ARG A 150 -1.23 1.03 15.28
CA ARG A 150 -2.52 1.72 15.43
C ARG A 150 -3.15 1.53 16.80
N SER A 151 -2.97 0.37 17.42
CA SER A 151 -3.49 0.10 18.77
C SER A 151 -2.83 0.98 19.84
N LEU A 152 -1.68 1.55 19.54
CA LEU A 152 -0.96 2.47 20.41
C LEU A 152 -1.55 3.90 20.39
N SER A 153 -2.54 4.19 19.56
CA SER A 153 -3.19 5.50 19.48
C SER A 153 -3.79 5.88 20.84
N GLY A 154 -3.40 7.04 21.38
CA GLY A 154 -3.86 7.54 22.66
C GLY A 154 -3.16 6.95 23.89
N THR A 155 -2.18 6.07 23.72
CA THR A 155 -1.44 5.45 24.82
C THR A 155 -0.30 6.35 25.34
N TYR A 156 0.13 7.32 24.52
CA TYR A 156 1.24 8.21 24.88
C TYR A 156 0.76 9.65 25.05
N PRO A 157 1.12 10.32 26.16
CA PRO A 157 0.83 11.73 26.32
C PRO A 157 1.57 12.55 25.26
N HIS A 158 0.84 13.46 24.63
CA HIS A 158 1.39 14.46 23.69
C HIS A 158 2.16 15.53 24.43
#